data_6c84403913cb4701161f0a8678d33b9d
#
_entry.id   6c84403913cb4701161f0a8678d33b9d
#
_cell.length_a   1.000
_cell.length_b   1.000
_cell.length_c   1.000
_cell.angle_alpha   90.00
_cell.angle_beta   90.00
_cell.angle_gamma   90.00
#
_symmetry.space_group_name_H-M   'P 1'
#
loop_
_entity.id
_entity.type
_entity.pdbx_description
1 polymer ?
#
loop_
_entity_poly.entity_id
_entity_poly.type
_entity_poly.pdbx_seq_one_letter_code
_entity_poly.pdbx_strand_id
1 'polypeptide(L)'
;MLRKIQSLTTHRQAVWLKQQLLALIALTQRYPWVIALYGFVSGLASFMLVDRQDQLASLIAILMLASWLFLVLESAFNQRLARWFGIELPAWLARFVTQMIHQQSLFFVLPFFAMSTTWNSGQLLFTSLLGAAALVSIIDPLYYDWLAPRRWLYLAYHSLTLFAVMLTAMPIILHLTTPQSYQLALLLTVLLSFPTLAASLQFRRRWRWLALPLLTAGLLGAGWLARPWVPPATLRLNQVAISLDVNDQTRAPSQSLQQLGATQMRSQGLYAFTAINAPRGL
;
A
#
# COMPACT_ATOMS: atom_id res chain seq x y z
N MET A 1 -48.70 4.73 -13.91
CA MET A 1 -48.51 3.28 -13.73
C MET A 1 -47.03 2.89 -13.73
N LEU A 2 -46.25 3.35 -14.70
CA LEU A 2 -44.80 3.04 -14.84
C LEU A 2 -43.94 3.45 -13.60
N ARG A 3 -44.17 4.63 -12.98
CA ARG A 3 -43.43 5.05 -11.76
C ARG A 3 -43.63 4.12 -10.57
N LYS A 4 -44.82 3.50 -10.44
CA LYS A 4 -45.12 2.56 -9.35
C LYS A 4 -44.44 1.20 -9.54
N ILE A 5 -44.26 0.79 -10.79
CA ILE A 5 -43.54 -0.44 -11.13
C ILE A 5 -42.02 -0.28 -10.92
N GLN A 6 -41.45 0.90 -11.28
CA GLN A 6 -40.06 1.21 -11.00
C GLN A 6 -39.73 1.28 -9.50
N SER A 7 -40.65 1.84 -8.68
CA SER A 7 -40.43 1.87 -7.22
C SER A 7 -40.49 0.47 -6.58
N LEU A 8 -41.32 -0.43 -7.11
CA LEU A 8 -41.41 -1.80 -6.61
C LEU A 8 -40.19 -2.65 -7.01
N THR A 9 -39.65 -2.46 -8.21
CA THR A 9 -38.43 -3.16 -8.64
C THR A 9 -37.18 -2.67 -7.90
N THR A 10 -37.04 -1.38 -7.68
CA THR A 10 -35.94 -0.82 -6.85
C THR A 10 -36.05 -1.26 -5.39
N HIS A 11 -37.22 -1.35 -4.82
CA HIS A 11 -37.42 -1.85 -3.46
C HIS A 11 -37.05 -3.34 -3.35
N ARG A 12 -37.45 -4.16 -4.32
CA ARG A 12 -37.15 -5.60 -4.35
C ARG A 12 -35.65 -5.86 -4.53
N GLN A 13 -34.99 -5.09 -5.39
CA GLN A 13 -33.54 -5.15 -5.58
C GLN A 13 -32.77 -4.70 -4.31
N ALA A 14 -33.23 -3.65 -3.65
CA ALA A 14 -32.64 -3.18 -2.40
C ALA A 14 -32.79 -4.21 -1.26
N VAL A 15 -33.95 -4.86 -1.16
CA VAL A 15 -34.19 -5.94 -0.18
C VAL A 15 -33.32 -7.15 -0.47
N TRP A 16 -33.22 -7.56 -1.72
CA TRP A 16 -32.35 -8.66 -2.14
C TRP A 16 -30.87 -8.36 -1.85
N LEU A 17 -30.39 -7.16 -2.22
CA LEU A 17 -29.01 -6.73 -1.96
C LEU A 17 -28.72 -6.71 -0.45
N LYS A 18 -29.66 -6.22 0.36
CA LYS A 18 -29.56 -6.25 1.82
C LYS A 18 -29.43 -7.68 2.36
N GLN A 19 -30.24 -8.62 1.85
CA GLN A 19 -30.18 -10.02 2.26
C GLN A 19 -28.84 -10.66 1.87
N GLN A 20 -28.32 -10.41 0.68
CA GLN A 20 -27.00 -10.91 0.23
C GLN A 20 -25.86 -10.33 1.10
N LEU A 21 -25.92 -9.03 1.39
CA LEU A 21 -24.98 -8.39 2.31
C LEU A 21 -25.02 -9.02 3.71
N LEU A 22 -26.21 -9.21 4.27
CA LEU A 22 -26.36 -9.85 5.58
C LEU A 22 -25.86 -11.30 5.60
N ALA A 23 -26.11 -12.06 4.52
CA ALA A 23 -25.59 -13.41 4.38
C ALA A 23 -24.06 -13.45 4.28
N LEU A 24 -23.47 -12.53 3.50
CA LEU A 24 -22.02 -12.38 3.39
C LEU A 24 -21.40 -12.03 4.76
N ILE A 25 -22.04 -11.12 5.49
CA ILE A 25 -21.64 -10.74 6.84
C ILE A 25 -21.67 -11.92 7.81
N ALA A 26 -22.79 -12.67 7.81
CA ALA A 26 -22.90 -13.85 8.66
C ALA A 26 -21.83 -14.90 8.33
N LEU A 27 -21.52 -15.06 7.05
CA LEU A 27 -20.43 -15.94 6.59
C LEU A 27 -19.06 -15.49 7.10
N THR A 28 -18.78 -14.19 7.00
CA THR A 28 -17.49 -13.62 7.44
C THR A 28 -17.31 -13.67 8.95
N GLN A 29 -18.37 -13.45 9.72
CA GLN A 29 -18.34 -13.61 11.18
C GLN A 29 -18.16 -15.07 11.62
N ARG A 30 -18.70 -16.00 10.84
CA ARG A 30 -18.58 -17.44 11.13
C ARG A 30 -17.20 -18.00 10.78
N TYR A 31 -16.55 -17.43 9.76
CA TYR A 31 -15.26 -17.91 9.25
C TYR A 31 -14.27 -16.75 9.02
N PRO A 32 -13.77 -16.11 10.07
CA PRO A 32 -12.86 -14.95 9.94
C PRO A 32 -11.59 -15.27 9.15
N TRP A 33 -11.09 -16.51 9.25
CA TRP A 33 -9.92 -16.96 8.51
C TRP A 33 -10.11 -16.96 6.97
N VAL A 34 -11.35 -17.09 6.48
CA VAL A 34 -11.65 -17.03 5.03
C VAL A 34 -11.35 -15.64 4.47
N ILE A 35 -11.62 -14.61 5.25
CA ILE A 35 -11.32 -13.22 4.87
C ILE A 35 -9.82 -13.00 4.85
N ALA A 36 -9.13 -13.48 5.87
CA ALA A 36 -7.67 -13.39 5.94
C ALA A 36 -7.03 -14.08 4.74
N LEU A 37 -7.51 -15.28 4.40
CA LEU A 37 -7.06 -16.03 3.23
C LEU A 37 -7.36 -15.26 1.92
N TYR A 38 -8.58 -14.73 1.78
CA TYR A 38 -8.95 -13.93 0.62
C TYR A 38 -8.05 -12.70 0.45
N GLY A 39 -7.83 -11.92 1.50
CA GLY A 39 -6.95 -10.75 1.48
C GLY A 39 -5.51 -11.12 1.11
N PHE A 40 -4.99 -12.23 1.66
CA PHE A 40 -3.68 -12.75 1.33
C PHE A 40 -3.59 -13.17 -0.14
N VAL A 41 -4.50 -14.03 -0.60
CA VAL A 41 -4.51 -14.55 -1.98
C VAL A 41 -4.72 -13.42 -2.98
N SER A 42 -5.66 -12.50 -2.72
CA SER A 42 -5.93 -11.36 -3.62
C SER A 42 -4.75 -10.39 -3.68
N GLY A 43 -4.10 -10.11 -2.56
CA GLY A 43 -2.90 -9.26 -2.52
C GLY A 43 -1.73 -9.87 -3.29
N LEU A 44 -1.45 -11.15 -3.05
CA LEU A 44 -0.38 -11.86 -3.74
C LEU A 44 -0.68 -12.04 -5.25
N ALA A 45 -1.93 -12.35 -5.61
CA ALA A 45 -2.35 -12.45 -7.01
C ALA A 45 -2.21 -11.09 -7.72
N SER A 46 -2.59 -10.00 -7.07
CA SER A 46 -2.43 -8.65 -7.60
C SER A 46 -0.95 -8.32 -7.83
N PHE A 47 -0.07 -8.69 -6.89
CA PHE A 47 1.38 -8.54 -7.08
C PHE A 47 1.88 -9.32 -8.30
N MET A 48 1.51 -10.61 -8.43
CA MET A 48 1.93 -11.45 -9.57
C MET A 48 1.42 -10.93 -10.91
N LEU A 49 0.20 -10.36 -10.95
CA LEU A 49 -0.37 -9.74 -12.15
C LEU A 49 0.38 -8.48 -12.55
N VAL A 50 0.72 -7.63 -11.57
CA VAL A 50 1.52 -6.41 -11.80
C VAL A 50 2.91 -6.75 -12.35
N ASP A 51 3.52 -7.84 -11.87
CA ASP A 51 4.84 -8.28 -12.33
C ASP A 51 4.85 -8.78 -13.77
N ARG A 52 3.71 -9.31 -14.25
CA ARG A 52 3.61 -9.92 -15.59
C ARG A 52 3.04 -9.01 -16.67
N GLN A 53 2.21 -8.04 -16.33
CA GLN A 53 1.43 -7.26 -17.29
C GLN A 53 1.34 -5.78 -16.90
N ASP A 54 2.08 -4.93 -17.60
CA ASP A 54 2.16 -3.48 -17.35
C ASP A 54 0.77 -2.78 -17.39
N GLN A 55 -0.13 -3.24 -18.27
CA GLN A 55 -1.47 -2.63 -18.39
C GLN A 55 -2.35 -2.93 -17.16
N LEU A 56 -2.27 -4.14 -16.63
CA LEU A 56 -2.98 -4.52 -15.42
C LEU A 56 -2.38 -3.88 -14.17
N ALA A 57 -1.07 -3.60 -14.19
CA ALA A 57 -0.39 -2.93 -13.10
C ALA A 57 -1.02 -1.58 -12.76
N SER A 58 -1.21 -0.73 -13.77
CA SER A 58 -1.84 0.58 -13.60
C SER A 58 -3.29 0.47 -13.11
N LEU A 59 -4.06 -0.47 -13.67
CA LEU A 59 -5.44 -0.70 -13.23
C LEU A 59 -5.52 -1.13 -11.76
N ILE A 60 -4.68 -2.07 -11.34
CA ILE A 60 -4.64 -2.55 -9.94
C ILE A 60 -4.22 -1.44 -9.00
N ALA A 61 -3.21 -0.66 -9.37
CA ALA A 61 -2.74 0.48 -8.59
C ALA A 61 -3.84 1.57 -8.45
N ILE A 62 -4.58 1.87 -9.52
CA ILE A 62 -5.71 2.81 -9.51
C ILE A 62 -6.83 2.30 -8.62
N LEU A 63 -7.21 1.03 -8.72
CA LEU A 63 -8.25 0.43 -7.86
C LEU A 63 -7.85 0.46 -6.39
N MET A 64 -6.57 0.23 -6.10
CA MET A 64 -6.04 0.33 -4.74
C MET A 64 -6.13 1.75 -4.20
N LEU A 65 -5.71 2.76 -4.97
CA LEU A 65 -5.83 4.16 -4.58
C LEU A 65 -7.29 4.59 -4.43
N ALA A 66 -8.19 4.11 -5.29
CA ALA A 66 -9.63 4.35 -5.16
C ALA A 66 -10.20 3.78 -3.85
N SER A 67 -9.75 2.59 -3.44
CA SER A 67 -10.11 2.00 -2.14
C SER A 67 -9.63 2.86 -0.97
N TRP A 68 -8.43 3.42 -1.05
CA TRP A 68 -7.91 4.34 -0.05
C TRP A 68 -8.64 5.68 -0.04
N LEU A 69 -8.99 6.22 -1.21
CA LEU A 69 -9.82 7.41 -1.32
C LEU A 69 -11.19 7.19 -0.69
N PHE A 70 -11.78 6.01 -0.86
CA PHE A 70 -13.02 5.64 -0.18
C PHE A 70 -12.87 5.69 1.34
N LEU A 71 -11.77 5.17 1.93
CA LEU A 71 -11.52 5.27 3.37
C LEU A 71 -11.46 6.71 3.87
N VAL A 72 -10.79 7.59 3.13
CA VAL A 72 -10.70 9.02 3.48
C VAL A 72 -12.07 9.69 3.43
N LEU A 73 -12.90 9.31 2.46
CA LEU A 73 -14.22 9.89 2.22
C LEU A 73 -15.36 9.17 2.95
N GLU A 74 -15.09 8.06 3.63
CA GLU A 74 -16.10 7.19 4.26
C GLU A 74 -17.10 7.97 5.14
N SER A 75 -16.60 8.83 6.00
CA SER A 75 -17.47 9.62 6.90
C SER A 75 -18.38 10.57 6.13
N ALA A 76 -17.88 11.22 5.08
CA ALA A 76 -18.66 12.09 4.21
C ALA A 76 -19.67 11.30 3.39
N PHE A 77 -19.29 10.12 2.93
CA PHE A 77 -20.15 9.19 2.19
C PHE A 77 -21.30 8.70 3.07
N ASN A 78 -21.01 8.25 4.30
CA ASN A 78 -22.01 7.81 5.26
C ASN A 78 -23.01 8.92 5.60
N GLN A 79 -22.55 10.15 5.82
CA GLN A 79 -23.44 11.30 6.06
C GLN A 79 -24.33 11.62 4.86
N ARG A 80 -23.83 11.48 3.62
CA ARG A 80 -24.65 11.68 2.43
C ARG A 80 -25.66 10.56 2.24
N LEU A 81 -25.25 9.31 2.47
CA LEU A 81 -26.12 8.15 2.37
C LEU A 81 -27.28 8.24 3.38
N ALA A 82 -26.98 8.63 4.63
CA ALA A 82 -27.99 8.87 5.66
C ALA A 82 -28.96 9.99 5.27
N ARG A 83 -28.44 11.10 4.70
CA ARG A 83 -29.30 12.25 4.29
C ARG A 83 -30.17 11.97 3.06
N TRP A 84 -29.65 11.23 2.08
CA TRP A 84 -30.36 11.05 0.80
C TRP A 84 -31.26 9.81 0.79
N PHE A 85 -30.84 8.75 1.46
CA PHE A 85 -31.50 7.45 1.43
C PHE A 85 -32.02 6.99 2.79
N GLY A 86 -31.73 7.73 3.87
CA GLY A 86 -32.07 7.30 5.23
C GLY A 86 -31.37 6.00 5.66
N ILE A 87 -30.23 5.67 5.02
CA ILE A 87 -29.49 4.44 5.29
C ILE A 87 -28.22 4.82 6.05
N GLU A 88 -28.09 4.30 7.27
CA GLU A 88 -26.84 4.39 8.04
C GLU A 88 -26.08 3.08 7.92
N LEU A 89 -24.82 3.16 7.46
CA LEU A 89 -23.95 1.99 7.45
C LEU A 89 -23.57 1.64 8.90
N PRO A 90 -23.76 0.37 9.29
CA PRO A 90 -23.37 -0.03 10.64
C PRO A 90 -21.87 0.13 10.86
N ALA A 91 -21.47 0.61 12.03
CA ALA A 91 -20.07 0.89 12.37
C ALA A 91 -19.15 -0.34 12.22
N TRP A 92 -19.66 -1.54 12.43
CA TRP A 92 -18.89 -2.78 12.23
C TRP A 92 -18.56 -3.03 10.76
N LEU A 93 -19.47 -2.66 9.81
CA LEU A 93 -19.21 -2.82 8.37
C LEU A 93 -18.09 -1.88 7.91
N ALA A 94 -18.11 -0.64 8.37
CA ALA A 94 -17.05 0.33 8.11
C ALA A 94 -15.69 -0.18 8.60
N ARG A 95 -15.62 -0.68 9.84
CA ARG A 95 -14.41 -1.28 10.42
C ARG A 95 -13.91 -2.48 9.61
N PHE A 96 -14.84 -3.34 9.22
CA PHE A 96 -14.53 -4.52 8.40
C PHE A 96 -13.94 -4.13 7.04
N VAL A 97 -14.58 -3.21 6.31
CA VAL A 97 -14.08 -2.71 5.02
C VAL A 97 -12.69 -2.07 5.19
N THR A 98 -12.49 -1.29 6.25
CA THR A 98 -11.20 -0.68 6.54
C THR A 98 -10.11 -1.73 6.79
N GLN A 99 -10.39 -2.77 7.57
CA GLN A 99 -9.47 -3.88 7.80
C GLN A 99 -9.12 -4.59 6.48
N MET A 100 -10.12 -4.91 5.66
CA MET A 100 -9.95 -5.54 4.35
C MET A 100 -9.01 -4.72 3.44
N ILE A 101 -9.21 -3.39 3.39
CA ILE A 101 -8.37 -2.51 2.57
C ILE A 101 -6.93 -2.49 3.11
N HIS A 102 -6.73 -2.40 4.42
CA HIS A 102 -5.39 -2.48 5.02
C HIS A 102 -4.71 -3.82 4.69
N GLN A 103 -5.43 -4.93 4.90
CA GLN A 103 -4.92 -6.27 4.67
C GLN A 103 -4.52 -6.48 3.21
N GLN A 104 -5.43 -6.20 2.28
CA GLN A 104 -5.17 -6.34 0.84
C GLN A 104 -4.00 -5.45 0.40
N SER A 105 -3.96 -4.21 0.88
CA SER A 105 -2.88 -3.26 0.60
C SER A 105 -1.53 -3.78 1.07
N LEU A 106 -1.43 -4.25 2.32
CA LEU A 106 -0.18 -4.75 2.89
C LEU A 106 0.32 -6.00 2.17
N PHE A 107 -0.56 -6.95 1.85
CA PHE A 107 -0.17 -8.14 1.09
C PHE A 107 0.19 -7.85 -0.37
N PHE A 108 -0.35 -6.79 -0.93
CA PHE A 108 0.06 -6.33 -2.24
C PHE A 108 1.44 -5.68 -2.23
N VAL A 109 1.69 -4.76 -1.29
CA VAL A 109 2.95 -3.97 -1.29
C VAL A 109 4.13 -4.72 -0.70
N LEU A 110 3.90 -5.63 0.27
CA LEU A 110 4.96 -6.34 0.98
C LEU A 110 5.94 -7.08 0.06
N PRO A 111 5.51 -7.83 -0.98
CA PRO A 111 6.42 -8.48 -1.90
C PRO A 111 7.34 -7.49 -2.65
N PHE A 112 6.83 -6.32 -3.06
CA PHE A 112 7.65 -5.30 -3.73
C PHE A 112 8.79 -4.83 -2.82
N PHE A 113 8.48 -4.50 -1.57
CA PHE A 113 9.50 -4.07 -0.61
C PHE A 113 10.43 -5.21 -0.21
N ALA A 114 9.93 -6.43 -0.02
CA ALA A 114 10.76 -7.59 0.31
C ALA A 114 11.80 -7.90 -0.78
N MET A 115 11.39 -7.79 -2.05
CA MET A 115 12.29 -8.06 -3.19
C MET A 115 13.29 -6.94 -3.46
N SER A 116 13.00 -5.71 -3.04
CA SER A 116 13.91 -4.55 -3.21
C SER A 116 14.75 -4.25 -1.98
N THR A 117 14.51 -4.96 -0.86
CA THR A 117 15.24 -4.75 0.39
C THR A 117 16.67 -5.27 0.30
N THR A 118 17.61 -4.42 0.68
CA THR A 118 19.00 -4.84 0.94
C THR A 118 19.08 -5.40 2.36
N TRP A 119 19.24 -6.72 2.50
CA TRP A 119 19.13 -7.46 3.76
C TRP A 119 20.13 -7.05 4.85
N ASN A 120 21.29 -6.55 4.46
CA ASN A 120 22.32 -6.09 5.42
C ASN A 120 22.27 -4.58 5.66
N SER A 121 21.14 -3.94 5.47
CA SER A 121 20.95 -2.50 5.64
C SER A 121 19.77 -2.17 6.56
N GLY A 122 19.64 -0.91 6.94
CA GLY A 122 18.47 -0.41 7.69
C GLY A 122 17.13 -0.58 7.00
N GLN A 123 17.11 -0.91 5.68
CA GLN A 123 15.88 -1.18 4.92
C GLN A 123 15.14 -2.41 5.44
N LEU A 124 15.85 -3.37 6.03
CA LEU A 124 15.23 -4.53 6.68
C LEU A 124 14.24 -4.12 7.77
N LEU A 125 14.52 -3.05 8.50
CA LEU A 125 13.62 -2.54 9.54
C LEU A 125 12.27 -2.14 8.95
N PHE A 126 12.26 -1.39 7.85
CA PHE A 126 11.03 -0.96 7.19
C PHE A 126 10.22 -2.14 6.67
N THR A 127 10.87 -3.07 5.98
CA THR A 127 10.21 -4.27 5.43
C THR A 127 9.67 -5.19 6.54
N SER A 128 10.43 -5.36 7.64
CA SER A 128 9.96 -6.10 8.81
C SER A 128 8.76 -5.43 9.47
N LEU A 129 8.74 -4.09 9.54
CA LEU A 129 7.62 -3.33 10.06
C LEU A 129 6.36 -3.51 9.19
N LEU A 130 6.50 -3.52 7.86
CA LEU A 130 5.39 -3.83 6.95
C LEU A 130 4.90 -5.28 7.13
N GLY A 131 5.81 -6.24 7.30
CA GLY A 131 5.47 -7.63 7.60
C GLY A 131 4.70 -7.78 8.92
N ALA A 132 5.16 -7.09 9.98
CA ALA A 132 4.44 -7.05 11.25
C ALA A 132 3.06 -6.40 11.12
N ALA A 133 2.95 -5.30 10.35
CA ALA A 133 1.68 -4.66 10.06
C ALA A 133 0.73 -5.60 9.30
N ALA A 134 1.23 -6.37 8.33
CA ALA A 134 0.46 -7.37 7.62
C ALA A 134 -0.05 -8.47 8.55
N LEU A 135 0.77 -8.96 9.48
CA LEU A 135 0.34 -9.94 10.48
C LEU A 135 -0.74 -9.37 11.41
N VAL A 136 -0.59 -8.12 11.86
CA VAL A 136 -1.63 -7.45 12.68
C VAL A 136 -2.95 -7.34 11.92
N SER A 137 -2.92 -7.11 10.60
CA SER A 137 -4.15 -7.01 9.77
C SER A 137 -4.96 -8.31 9.69
N ILE A 138 -4.31 -9.47 9.86
CA ILE A 138 -4.94 -10.80 9.77
C ILE A 138 -5.57 -11.21 11.10
N ILE A 139 -4.95 -10.81 12.21
CA ILE A 139 -5.29 -11.28 13.54
C ILE A 139 -6.33 -10.32 14.15
N ASP A 140 -7.61 -10.68 14.06
CA ASP A 140 -8.73 -9.84 14.52
C ASP A 140 -8.57 -9.30 15.95
N PRO A 141 -8.19 -10.08 16.97
CA PRO A 141 -7.94 -9.54 18.30
C PRO A 141 -6.83 -8.48 18.34
N LEU A 142 -5.75 -8.67 17.56
CA LEU A 142 -4.69 -7.65 17.48
C LEU A 142 -5.18 -6.39 16.77
N TYR A 143 -5.99 -6.54 15.72
CA TYR A 143 -6.49 -5.40 14.96
C TYR A 143 -7.56 -4.63 15.73
N TYR A 144 -8.61 -5.31 16.25
CA TYR A 144 -9.77 -4.66 16.86
C TYR A 144 -9.59 -4.34 18.35
N ASP A 145 -8.97 -5.22 19.14
CA ASP A 145 -8.90 -5.09 20.58
C ASP A 145 -7.60 -4.42 21.02
N TRP A 146 -6.52 -4.60 20.27
CA TRP A 146 -5.23 -4.02 20.64
C TRP A 146 -4.89 -2.77 19.82
N LEU A 147 -4.98 -2.77 18.48
CA LEU A 147 -4.58 -1.66 17.60
C LEU A 147 -5.64 -0.55 17.56
N ALA A 148 -6.89 -0.88 17.22
CA ALA A 148 -7.94 0.11 16.95
C ALA A 148 -8.27 1.02 18.15
N PRO A 149 -8.25 0.57 19.42
CA PRO A 149 -8.50 1.45 20.57
C PRO A 149 -7.37 2.46 20.80
N ARG A 150 -6.15 2.16 20.36
CA ARG A 150 -4.97 3.01 20.52
C ARG A 150 -4.83 3.98 19.36
N ARG A 151 -5.55 5.10 19.41
CA ARG A 151 -5.69 6.08 18.31
C ARG A 151 -4.38 6.45 17.63
N TRP A 152 -3.31 6.69 18.38
CA TRP A 152 -2.00 7.05 17.83
C TRP A 152 -1.33 5.90 17.09
N LEU A 153 -1.42 4.69 17.66
CA LEU A 153 -0.87 3.49 17.04
C LEU A 153 -1.65 3.14 15.77
N TYR A 154 -2.98 3.26 15.82
CA TYR A 154 -3.83 3.08 14.65
C TYR A 154 -3.54 4.10 13.55
N LEU A 155 -3.35 5.38 13.92
CA LEU A 155 -2.97 6.43 12.97
C LEU A 155 -1.60 6.15 12.33
N ALA A 156 -0.61 5.73 13.14
CA ALA A 156 0.71 5.36 12.63
C ALA A 156 0.64 4.17 11.68
N TYR A 157 -0.12 3.13 12.05
CA TYR A 157 -0.37 1.96 11.22
C TYR A 157 -1.05 2.32 9.89
N HIS A 158 -2.11 3.12 9.94
CA HIS A 158 -2.85 3.61 8.78
C HIS A 158 -1.94 4.44 7.86
N SER A 159 -1.19 5.38 8.41
CA SER A 159 -0.27 6.24 7.65
C SER A 159 0.90 5.43 7.05
N LEU A 160 1.45 4.45 7.77
CA LEU A 160 2.49 3.56 7.25
C LEU A 160 1.98 2.75 6.06
N THR A 161 0.78 2.17 6.18
CA THR A 161 0.18 1.39 5.09
C THR A 161 -0.12 2.26 3.87
N LEU A 162 -0.72 3.44 4.09
CA LEU A 162 -0.98 4.41 3.02
C LEU A 162 0.32 4.85 2.33
N PHE A 163 1.36 5.14 3.10
CA PHE A 163 2.67 5.52 2.57
C PHE A 163 3.27 4.43 1.70
N ALA A 164 3.24 3.18 2.15
CA ALA A 164 3.74 2.05 1.37
C ALA A 164 2.93 1.85 0.06
N VAL A 165 1.61 2.00 0.11
CA VAL A 165 0.74 1.96 -1.08
C VAL A 165 1.08 3.07 -2.06
N MET A 166 1.24 4.31 -1.57
CA MET A 166 1.60 5.45 -2.42
C MET A 166 2.97 5.27 -3.07
N LEU A 167 3.97 4.77 -2.32
CA LEU A 167 5.31 4.48 -2.85
C LEU A 167 5.29 3.42 -3.96
N THR A 168 4.37 2.47 -3.91
CA THR A 168 4.23 1.44 -4.94
C THR A 168 3.38 1.93 -6.11
N ALA A 169 2.27 2.60 -5.85
CA ALA A 169 1.31 3.01 -6.87
C ALA A 169 1.79 4.21 -7.72
N MET A 170 2.47 5.19 -7.11
CA MET A 170 2.87 6.41 -7.83
C MET A 170 3.83 6.16 -9.00
N PRO A 171 4.90 5.35 -8.86
CA PRO A 171 5.76 5.01 -10.00
C PRO A 171 5.01 4.27 -11.09
N ILE A 172 4.09 3.38 -10.72
CA ILE A 172 3.32 2.57 -11.67
C ILE A 172 2.34 3.42 -12.50
N ILE A 173 1.65 4.39 -11.86
CA ILE A 173 0.60 5.18 -12.52
C ILE A 173 1.19 6.40 -13.21
N LEU A 174 2.10 7.12 -12.55
CA LEU A 174 2.60 8.42 -13.00
C LEU A 174 4.00 8.34 -13.63
N HIS A 175 4.59 7.14 -13.68
CA HIS A 175 5.96 6.93 -14.21
C HIS A 175 7.01 7.86 -13.57
N LEU A 176 6.87 8.11 -12.25
CA LEU A 176 7.75 8.99 -11.49
C LEU A 176 9.05 8.26 -11.13
N THR A 177 10.12 9.03 -11.03
CA THR A 177 11.38 8.52 -10.48
C THR A 177 11.24 8.18 -8.99
N THR A 178 12.10 7.30 -8.47
CA THR A 178 12.08 6.92 -7.04
C THR A 178 12.10 8.12 -6.09
N PRO A 179 12.96 9.16 -6.28
CA PRO A 179 12.95 10.33 -5.41
C PRO A 179 11.64 11.13 -5.47
N GLN A 180 11.07 11.31 -6.67
CA GLN A 180 9.81 12.02 -6.87
C GLN A 180 8.63 11.27 -6.23
N SER A 181 8.60 9.94 -6.43
CA SER A 181 7.58 9.06 -5.82
C SER A 181 7.65 9.12 -4.30
N TYR A 182 8.86 9.15 -3.72
CA TYR A 182 9.04 9.26 -2.27
C TYR A 182 8.49 10.59 -1.73
N GLN A 183 8.85 11.70 -2.36
CA GLN A 183 8.38 13.04 -1.97
C GLN A 183 6.85 13.14 -2.04
N LEU A 184 6.28 12.71 -3.17
CA LEU A 184 4.85 12.75 -3.38
C LEU A 184 4.10 11.82 -2.41
N ALA A 185 4.58 10.60 -2.21
CA ALA A 185 3.99 9.65 -1.27
C ALA A 185 4.00 10.17 0.16
N LEU A 186 5.12 10.77 0.60
CA LEU A 186 5.25 11.36 1.92
C LEU A 186 4.27 12.53 2.09
N LEU A 187 4.24 13.45 1.12
CA LEU A 187 3.34 14.61 1.14
C LEU A 187 1.87 14.17 1.19
N LEU A 188 1.44 13.28 0.29
CA LEU A 188 0.07 12.80 0.23
C LEU A 188 -0.32 12.03 1.48
N THR A 189 0.57 11.20 2.02
CA THR A 189 0.30 10.48 3.27
C THR A 189 0.05 11.43 4.42
N VAL A 190 0.89 12.44 4.60
CA VAL A 190 0.72 13.43 5.67
C VAL A 190 -0.56 14.25 5.44
N LEU A 191 -0.83 14.67 4.20
CA LEU A 191 -2.03 15.44 3.85
C LEU A 191 -3.31 14.65 4.11
N LEU A 192 -3.39 13.40 3.67
CA LEU A 192 -4.57 12.54 3.84
C LEU A 192 -4.75 12.05 5.28
N SER A 193 -3.66 11.93 6.05
CA SER A 193 -3.72 11.61 7.48
C SER A 193 -4.02 12.84 8.35
N PHE A 194 -3.90 14.05 7.81
CA PHE A 194 -4.07 15.30 8.56
C PHE A 194 -5.44 15.45 9.24
N PRO A 195 -6.59 15.13 8.59
CA PRO A 195 -7.90 15.23 9.25
C PRO A 195 -8.01 14.34 10.48
N THR A 196 -7.49 13.10 10.38
CA THR A 196 -7.49 12.13 11.49
C THR A 196 -6.52 12.57 12.58
N LEU A 197 -5.36 13.10 12.22
CA LEU A 197 -4.41 13.69 13.15
C LEU A 197 -5.02 14.88 13.90
N ALA A 198 -5.67 15.79 13.18
CA ALA A 198 -6.34 16.96 13.75
C ALA A 198 -7.49 16.58 14.71
N ALA A 199 -8.24 15.53 14.39
CA ALA A 199 -9.29 15.01 15.25
C ALA A 199 -8.76 14.31 16.51
N SER A 200 -7.57 13.70 16.41
CA SER A 200 -6.93 12.99 17.53
C SER A 200 -6.30 13.92 18.57
N LEU A 201 -5.96 15.15 18.16
CA LEU A 201 -5.31 16.13 19.02
C LEU A 201 -6.35 16.89 19.87
N GLN A 202 -6.37 16.61 21.17
CA GLN A 202 -7.22 17.30 22.16
C GLN A 202 -6.58 18.58 22.73
N PHE A 203 -5.89 19.36 21.91
CA PHE A 203 -5.30 20.61 22.35
C PHE A 203 -6.35 21.72 22.56
N ARG A 204 -6.11 22.60 23.52
CA ARG A 204 -6.87 23.87 23.64
C ARG A 204 -6.88 24.57 22.29
N ARG A 205 -8.00 25.18 21.88
CA ARG A 205 -8.24 25.76 20.57
C ARG A 205 -7.11 26.65 20.04
N ARG A 206 -6.50 27.49 20.89
CA ARG A 206 -5.39 28.42 20.54
C ARG A 206 -4.05 27.72 20.24
N TRP A 207 -3.76 26.60 20.91
CA TRP A 207 -2.52 25.85 20.68
C TRP A 207 -2.60 24.90 19.49
N ARG A 208 -3.80 24.59 19.05
CA ARG A 208 -4.02 23.71 17.89
C ARG A 208 -3.44 24.29 16.62
N TRP A 209 -3.53 25.60 16.41
CA TRP A 209 -3.00 26.31 15.24
C TRP A 209 -1.47 26.27 15.13
N LEU A 210 -0.75 26.13 16.22
CA LEU A 210 0.71 25.99 16.23
C LEU A 210 1.12 24.50 16.25
N ALA A 211 0.44 23.69 17.02
CA ALA A 211 0.78 22.29 17.19
C ALA A 211 0.59 21.45 15.91
N LEU A 212 -0.49 21.71 15.14
CA LEU A 212 -0.75 20.98 13.91
C LEU A 212 0.31 21.20 12.84
N PRO A 213 0.67 22.44 12.45
CA PRO A 213 1.75 22.67 11.49
C PRO A 213 3.09 22.12 11.96
N LEU A 214 3.41 22.27 13.26
CA LEU A 214 4.65 21.77 13.82
C LEU A 214 4.74 20.26 13.75
N LEU A 215 3.68 19.55 14.12
CA LEU A 215 3.59 18.09 14.00
C LEU A 215 3.66 17.62 12.54
N THR A 216 2.96 18.31 11.65
CA THR A 216 3.01 18.01 10.22
C THR A 216 4.41 18.21 9.65
N ALA A 217 5.07 19.31 9.97
CA ALA A 217 6.45 19.56 9.58
C ALA A 217 7.42 18.52 10.19
N GLY A 218 7.21 18.16 11.46
CA GLY A 218 7.98 17.13 12.14
C GLY A 218 7.84 15.75 11.48
N LEU A 219 6.62 15.36 11.10
CA LEU A 219 6.36 14.10 10.37
C LEU A 219 7.01 14.10 8.98
N LEU A 220 6.91 15.22 8.24
CA LEU A 220 7.58 15.36 6.94
C LEU A 220 9.10 15.28 7.09
N GLY A 221 9.66 15.98 8.09
CA GLY A 221 11.10 15.95 8.37
C GLY A 221 11.58 14.57 8.79
N ALA A 222 10.87 13.90 9.69
CA ALA A 222 11.19 12.54 10.14
C ALA A 222 11.10 11.54 8.96
N GLY A 223 10.05 11.63 8.15
CA GLY A 223 9.92 10.82 6.95
C GLY A 223 11.05 11.06 5.94
N TRP A 224 11.47 12.33 5.77
CA TRP A 224 12.60 12.65 4.91
C TRP A 224 13.93 12.05 5.42
N LEU A 225 14.18 12.13 6.71
CA LEU A 225 15.36 11.53 7.34
C LEU A 225 15.33 9.99 7.31
N ALA A 226 14.15 9.38 7.34
CA ALA A 226 13.98 7.94 7.25
C ALA A 226 14.17 7.37 5.83
N ARG A 227 14.33 8.23 4.80
CA ARG A 227 14.46 7.82 3.39
C ARG A 227 15.49 6.72 3.13
N PRO A 228 16.70 6.72 3.73
CA PRO A 228 17.68 5.65 3.49
C PRO A 228 17.22 4.26 3.97
N TRP A 229 16.27 4.22 4.89
CA TRP A 229 15.74 2.98 5.47
C TRP A 229 14.54 2.42 4.71
N VAL A 230 14.01 3.17 3.72
CA VAL A 230 12.88 2.74 2.90
C VAL A 230 13.39 2.20 1.58
N PRO A 231 13.17 0.91 1.28
CA PRO A 231 13.61 0.35 0.00
C PRO A 231 12.80 0.91 -1.17
N PRO A 232 13.39 1.00 -2.38
CA PRO A 232 12.70 1.44 -3.57
C PRO A 232 11.71 0.36 -4.04
N ALA A 233 10.42 0.56 -3.84
CA ALA A 233 9.37 -0.45 -4.05
C ALA A 233 9.33 -1.08 -5.45
N THR A 234 9.74 -0.34 -6.48
CA THR A 234 9.57 -0.74 -7.89
C THR A 234 10.87 -1.07 -8.61
N LEU A 235 12.01 -0.97 -7.92
CA LEU A 235 13.32 -1.32 -8.48
C LEU A 235 13.72 -2.71 -8.04
N ARG A 236 14.08 -3.58 -8.98
CA ARG A 236 14.57 -4.93 -8.71
C ARG A 236 15.85 -5.18 -9.46
N LEU A 237 16.79 -5.80 -8.78
CA LEU A 237 17.98 -6.31 -9.38
C LEU A 237 17.69 -7.70 -9.97
N ASN A 238 17.61 -7.80 -11.30
CA ASN A 238 17.29 -9.05 -11.98
C ASN A 238 18.53 -9.92 -12.15
N GLN A 239 19.64 -9.31 -12.50
CA GLN A 239 20.86 -10.04 -12.78
C GLN A 239 22.07 -9.22 -12.38
N VAL A 240 23.02 -9.87 -11.74
CA VAL A 240 24.38 -9.37 -11.54
C VAL A 240 25.33 -10.39 -12.17
N ALA A 241 26.16 -9.93 -13.07
CA ALA A 241 27.18 -10.77 -13.68
C ALA A 241 28.50 -10.01 -13.71
N ILE A 242 29.58 -10.75 -13.52
CA ILE A 242 30.95 -10.28 -13.65
C ILE A 242 31.52 -10.90 -14.89
N SER A 243 32.11 -10.10 -15.77
CA SER A 243 32.72 -10.56 -17.04
C SER A 243 34.02 -9.83 -17.31
N LEU A 244 34.89 -10.48 -18.05
CA LEU A 244 36.10 -9.85 -18.62
C LEU A 244 35.83 -9.16 -19.95
N ASP A 245 34.70 -9.47 -20.58
CA ASP A 245 34.32 -8.94 -21.89
C ASP A 245 32.80 -8.65 -21.94
N VAL A 246 32.44 -7.61 -22.68
CA VAL A 246 31.05 -7.15 -22.86
C VAL A 246 30.75 -7.11 -24.35
N ASN A 247 29.66 -7.70 -24.76
CA ASN A 247 29.17 -7.60 -26.13
C ASN A 247 28.68 -6.17 -26.39
N ASP A 248 29.33 -5.43 -27.25
CA ASP A 248 29.03 -4.02 -27.55
C ASP A 248 27.62 -3.79 -28.11
N GLN A 249 27.05 -4.78 -28.81
CA GLN A 249 25.70 -4.66 -29.41
C GLN A 249 24.59 -4.88 -28.40
N THR A 250 24.74 -5.89 -27.54
CA THR A 250 23.70 -6.26 -26.58
C THR A 250 23.94 -5.64 -25.19
N ARG A 251 25.15 -5.10 -24.96
CA ARG A 251 25.63 -4.63 -23.64
C ARG A 251 25.47 -5.69 -22.54
N ALA A 252 25.45 -6.96 -22.95
CA ALA A 252 25.36 -8.10 -22.06
C ALA A 252 26.74 -8.71 -21.83
N PRO A 253 27.00 -9.38 -20.70
CA PRO A 253 28.23 -10.08 -20.45
C PRO A 253 28.37 -11.25 -21.44
N SER A 254 29.51 -11.37 -22.07
CA SER A 254 29.80 -12.49 -23.01
C SER A 254 29.85 -13.82 -22.27
N GLN A 255 30.39 -13.83 -21.05
CA GLN A 255 30.41 -14.98 -20.13
C GLN A 255 30.30 -14.48 -18.69
N SER A 256 29.43 -15.09 -17.89
CA SER A 256 29.36 -14.83 -16.46
C SER A 256 30.41 -15.66 -15.71
N LEU A 257 31.32 -15.00 -15.02
CA LEU A 257 32.40 -15.63 -14.26
C LEU A 257 31.98 -15.73 -12.78
N GLN A 258 32.10 -16.92 -12.22
CA GLN A 258 31.88 -17.15 -10.78
C GLN A 258 33.15 -16.98 -9.95
N GLN A 259 34.31 -17.17 -10.56
CA GLN A 259 35.61 -17.01 -9.92
C GLN A 259 36.55 -16.33 -10.88
N LEU A 260 37.36 -15.41 -10.40
CA LEU A 260 38.32 -14.64 -11.18
C LEU A 260 39.67 -14.65 -10.49
N GLY A 261 40.71 -14.98 -11.24
CA GLY A 261 42.09 -14.91 -10.75
C GLY A 261 42.58 -13.46 -10.67
N ALA A 262 43.29 -13.10 -9.60
CA ALA A 262 43.85 -11.75 -9.42
C ALA A 262 44.75 -11.26 -10.56
N THR A 263 45.44 -12.17 -11.24
CA THR A 263 46.28 -11.89 -12.42
C THR A 263 45.43 -11.50 -13.63
N GLN A 264 44.34 -12.19 -13.90
CA GLN A 264 43.44 -11.88 -15.01
C GLN A 264 42.72 -10.53 -14.80
N MET A 265 42.29 -10.25 -13.58
CA MET A 265 41.67 -8.98 -13.22
C MET A 265 42.61 -7.78 -13.44
N ARG A 266 43.89 -7.95 -13.14
CA ARG A 266 44.93 -6.89 -13.33
C ARG A 266 45.29 -6.66 -14.79
N SER A 267 45.22 -7.68 -15.63
CA SER A 267 45.64 -7.60 -17.03
C SER A 267 44.52 -7.18 -17.99
N GLN A 268 43.27 -7.58 -17.72
CA GLN A 268 42.14 -7.39 -18.64
C GLN A 268 41.05 -6.43 -18.13
N GLY A 269 41.15 -6.07 -16.86
CA GLY A 269 40.08 -5.28 -16.21
C GLY A 269 38.88 -6.15 -15.82
N LEU A 270 37.82 -5.50 -15.36
CA LEU A 270 36.59 -6.15 -14.90
C LEU A 270 35.37 -5.34 -15.30
N TYR A 271 34.40 -5.98 -15.93
CA TYR A 271 33.08 -5.41 -16.18
C TYR A 271 32.08 -5.99 -15.20
N ALA A 272 31.37 -5.13 -14.48
CA ALA A 272 30.22 -5.50 -13.65
C ALA A 272 28.95 -5.16 -14.44
N PHE A 273 28.19 -6.19 -14.79
CA PHE A 273 26.90 -6.05 -15.45
C PHE A 273 25.79 -6.14 -14.40
N THR A 274 24.86 -5.18 -14.43
CA THR A 274 23.67 -5.19 -13.58
C THR A 274 22.44 -4.96 -14.44
N ALA A 275 21.54 -5.94 -14.47
CA ALA A 275 20.21 -5.78 -15.06
C ALA A 275 19.22 -5.40 -13.97
N ILE A 276 18.63 -4.23 -14.11
CA ILE A 276 17.65 -3.69 -13.15
C ILE A 276 16.30 -3.67 -13.84
N ASN A 277 15.30 -4.29 -13.22
CA ASN A 277 13.92 -4.12 -13.63
C ASN A 277 13.37 -2.84 -12.97
N ALA A 278 12.97 -1.88 -13.79
CA ALA A 278 12.41 -0.61 -13.37
C ALA A 278 11.11 -0.36 -14.15
N PRO A 279 10.12 0.35 -13.57
CA PRO A 279 8.94 0.78 -14.35
C PRO A 279 9.39 1.62 -15.54
N ARG A 280 8.68 1.49 -16.66
CA ARG A 280 8.96 2.28 -17.87
C ARG A 280 8.88 3.77 -17.53
N GLY A 281 9.98 4.51 -17.75
CA GLY A 281 10.04 5.95 -17.50
C GLY A 281 11.22 6.41 -16.64
N LEU A 282 12.11 5.50 -16.26
CA LEU A 282 13.42 5.84 -15.68
C LEU A 282 14.48 5.90 -16.75
#